data_28f35979e8c97a5dd051f6b987d15a09
#
_entry.id   28f35979e8c97a5dd051f6b987d15a09
#
_cell.length_a   1.000
_cell.length_b   1.000
_cell.length_c   1.000
_cell.angle_alpha   90.00
_cell.angle_beta   90.00
_cell.angle_gamma   90.00
#
_symmetry.space_group_name_H-M   'P 1'
#
loop_
_entity.id
_entity.type
_entity.pdbx_description
1 polymer ?
#
loop_
_entity_poly.entity_id
_entity_poly.type
_entity_poly.pdbx_seq_one_letter_code
_entity_poly.pdbx_strand_id
1 'polypeptide(L)'
;MYDISHSDEAILYKEFGVNAKFLIDHSWGIEPCLISDIKKYKPKSTSISNGQVLFRDYNYIDARKVLIEMIDTLVLQLVDKHLSTSVIGFYIGYSHDIYPALKMSKKLSNPSNSFSKISRVILDEYDFSIERKYPIKRINFWYGGLASKKIEQFDLFSDNTLEESDEKIENVMNMIKNKFGKNAILRAISYEEGATQRERNKLIGGHNAE
;
A
#
# COMPACT_ATOMS: atom_id res chain seq x y z
N MET A 1 -27.53 -13.82 9.30
CA MET A 1 -26.87 -15.10 9.69
C MET A 1 -27.83 -16.28 9.80
N TYR A 2 -29.01 -16.11 10.42
CA TYR A 2 -30.02 -17.20 10.51
C TYR A 2 -30.36 -17.81 9.12
N ASP A 3 -30.63 -16.96 8.13
CA ASP A 3 -30.99 -17.45 6.78
C ASP A 3 -29.85 -18.24 6.12
N ILE A 4 -28.60 -17.85 6.37
CA ILE A 4 -27.43 -18.57 5.87
C ILE A 4 -27.31 -19.95 6.52
N SER A 5 -27.47 -20.04 7.84
CA SER A 5 -27.36 -21.30 8.57
C SER A 5 -28.45 -22.32 8.23
N HIS A 6 -29.59 -21.85 7.67
CA HIS A 6 -30.73 -22.69 7.28
C HIS A 6 -30.89 -22.80 5.74
N SER A 7 -29.97 -22.22 4.97
CA SER A 7 -29.96 -22.35 3.51
C SER A 7 -29.37 -23.70 3.09
N ASP A 8 -29.76 -24.14 1.89
CA ASP A 8 -29.12 -25.31 1.26
C ASP A 8 -27.65 -25.04 1.00
N GLU A 9 -26.78 -25.84 1.56
CA GLU A 9 -25.32 -25.71 1.40
C GLU A 9 -24.91 -25.78 -0.07
N ALA A 10 -25.59 -26.62 -0.89
CA ALA A 10 -25.26 -26.73 -2.31
C ALA A 10 -25.46 -25.41 -3.07
N ILE A 11 -26.45 -24.61 -2.69
CA ILE A 11 -26.69 -23.28 -3.24
C ILE A 11 -25.55 -22.34 -2.81
N LEU A 12 -25.17 -22.36 -1.54
CA LEU A 12 -24.07 -21.53 -1.01
C LEU A 12 -22.75 -21.86 -1.69
N TYR A 13 -22.42 -23.15 -1.86
CA TYR A 13 -21.21 -23.57 -2.57
C TYR A 13 -21.24 -23.17 -4.06
N LYS A 14 -22.40 -23.19 -4.70
CA LYS A 14 -22.53 -22.76 -6.09
C LYS A 14 -22.28 -21.26 -6.26
N GLU A 15 -22.76 -20.44 -5.32
CA GLU A 15 -22.67 -18.97 -5.40
C GLU A 15 -21.31 -18.46 -4.89
N PHE A 16 -20.75 -19.04 -3.83
CA PHE A 16 -19.57 -18.54 -3.13
C PHE A 16 -18.33 -19.43 -3.25
N GLY A 17 -18.45 -20.59 -3.93
CA GLY A 17 -17.35 -21.55 -4.06
C GLY A 17 -16.79 -21.97 -2.73
N VAL A 18 -15.47 -22.09 -2.61
CA VAL A 18 -14.77 -22.52 -1.38
C VAL A 18 -15.03 -21.60 -0.16
N ASN A 19 -15.44 -20.37 -0.40
CA ASN A 19 -15.76 -19.43 0.68
C ASN A 19 -17.10 -19.74 1.37
N ALA A 20 -17.97 -20.56 0.75
CA ALA A 20 -19.23 -20.98 1.35
C ALA A 20 -19.01 -21.67 2.70
N LYS A 21 -17.92 -22.46 2.84
CA LYS A 21 -17.57 -23.10 4.10
C LYS A 21 -17.45 -22.10 5.24
N PHE A 22 -16.74 -20.99 5.03
CA PHE A 22 -16.60 -19.97 6.07
C PHE A 22 -17.93 -19.30 6.42
N LEU A 23 -18.79 -19.05 5.40
CA LEU A 23 -20.12 -18.49 5.65
C LEU A 23 -20.98 -19.44 6.50
N ILE A 24 -20.96 -20.74 6.19
CA ILE A 24 -21.70 -21.76 6.93
C ILE A 24 -21.17 -21.86 8.35
N ASP A 25 -19.87 -22.09 8.53
CA ASP A 25 -19.25 -22.23 9.84
C ASP A 25 -19.53 -20.99 10.72
N HIS A 26 -19.28 -19.79 10.22
CA HIS A 26 -19.52 -18.55 10.98
C HIS A 26 -21.00 -18.30 11.28
N SER A 27 -21.93 -18.76 10.41
CA SER A 27 -23.37 -18.62 10.67
C SER A 27 -23.83 -19.46 11.85
N TRP A 28 -23.10 -20.55 12.15
CA TRP A 28 -23.28 -21.41 13.33
C TRP A 28 -22.40 -20.97 14.50
N GLY A 29 -21.65 -19.88 14.39
CA GLY A 29 -20.73 -19.42 15.44
C GLY A 29 -19.45 -20.26 15.55
N ILE A 30 -19.11 -21.02 14.51
CA ILE A 30 -17.91 -21.85 14.47
C ILE A 30 -16.77 -21.03 13.87
N GLU A 31 -15.71 -20.77 14.65
CA GLU A 31 -14.47 -20.13 14.20
C GLU A 31 -13.28 -21.05 14.49
N PRO A 32 -12.80 -21.80 13.48
CA PRO A 32 -11.70 -22.74 13.67
C PRO A 32 -10.34 -22.07 13.81
N CYS A 33 -10.22 -20.78 13.39
CA CYS A 33 -8.95 -20.06 13.41
C CYS A 33 -8.67 -19.49 14.81
N LEU A 34 -7.56 -19.89 15.39
CA LEU A 34 -7.10 -19.37 16.67
C LEU A 34 -6.14 -18.18 16.47
N ILE A 35 -6.08 -17.28 17.46
CA ILE A 35 -5.11 -16.17 17.47
C ILE A 35 -3.66 -16.68 17.34
N SER A 36 -3.38 -17.86 17.90
CA SER A 36 -2.09 -18.54 17.76
C SER A 36 -1.76 -18.90 16.31
N ASP A 37 -2.77 -19.26 15.51
CA ASP A 37 -2.58 -19.62 14.10
C ASP A 37 -2.31 -18.37 13.27
N ILE A 38 -3.02 -17.28 13.54
CA ILE A 38 -2.75 -15.97 12.94
C ILE A 38 -1.31 -15.52 13.24
N LYS A 39 -0.85 -15.66 14.50
CA LYS A 39 0.53 -15.31 14.88
C LYS A 39 1.60 -16.17 14.21
N LYS A 40 1.30 -17.43 13.92
CA LYS A 40 2.22 -18.36 13.22
C LYS A 40 2.17 -18.22 11.71
N TYR A 41 1.11 -17.61 11.16
CA TYR A 41 0.94 -17.49 9.72
C TYR A 41 2.03 -16.63 9.11
N LYS A 42 2.75 -17.20 8.16
CA LYS A 42 3.73 -16.47 7.33
C LYS A 42 3.12 -16.26 5.94
N PRO A 43 2.82 -15.02 5.56
CA PRO A 43 2.29 -14.74 4.23
C PRO A 43 3.22 -15.25 3.15
N LYS A 44 2.68 -15.94 2.16
CA LYS A 44 3.40 -16.34 0.95
C LYS A 44 3.50 -15.19 -0.06
N SER A 45 2.89 -14.05 0.25
CA SER A 45 2.87 -12.89 -0.64
C SER A 45 4.25 -12.28 -0.78
N THR A 46 4.66 -12.06 -2.01
CA THR A 46 5.86 -11.30 -2.38
C THR A 46 5.52 -9.85 -2.73
N SER A 47 4.45 -9.33 -2.16
CA SER A 47 3.97 -7.96 -2.37
C SER A 47 3.52 -7.30 -1.09
N ILE A 48 3.67 -5.99 -1.02
CA ILE A 48 3.06 -5.13 -0.01
C ILE A 48 2.28 -4.03 -0.72
N SER A 49 1.15 -3.65 -0.14
CA SER A 49 0.28 -2.64 -0.73
C SER A 49 -0.35 -1.76 0.33
N ASN A 50 -0.74 -0.58 -0.09
CA ASN A 50 -1.54 0.35 0.69
C ASN A 50 -2.65 0.92 -0.18
N GLY A 51 -3.86 1.02 0.35
CA GLY A 51 -5.03 1.57 -0.33
C GLY A 51 -5.70 2.65 0.49
N GLN A 52 -6.29 3.61 -0.19
CA GLN A 52 -6.98 4.71 0.43
C GLN A 52 -8.20 5.12 -0.39
N VAL A 53 -9.35 5.21 0.27
CA VAL A 53 -10.47 6.03 -0.18
C VAL A 53 -10.25 7.43 0.36
N LEU A 54 -10.22 8.42 -0.51
CA LEU A 54 -9.92 9.81 -0.13
C LEU A 54 -11.11 10.43 0.61
N PHE A 55 -10.85 11.31 1.57
CA PHE A 55 -11.89 11.94 2.41
C PHE A 55 -12.89 12.77 1.59
N ARG A 56 -12.41 13.41 0.53
CA ARG A 56 -13.21 14.16 -0.44
C ARG A 56 -12.81 13.76 -1.87
N ASP A 57 -13.42 14.35 -2.84
CA ASP A 57 -12.94 14.31 -4.21
C ASP A 57 -11.68 15.15 -4.35
N TYR A 58 -10.64 14.56 -4.94
CA TYR A 58 -9.32 15.16 -5.09
C TYR A 58 -9.05 15.52 -6.54
N ASN A 59 -8.44 16.67 -6.74
CA ASN A 59 -7.87 17.01 -8.03
C ASN A 59 -6.53 16.27 -8.26
N TYR A 60 -5.99 16.39 -9.45
CA TYR A 60 -4.71 15.82 -9.84
C TYR A 60 -3.56 16.15 -8.87
N ILE A 61 -3.44 17.44 -8.47
CA ILE A 61 -2.33 17.91 -7.62
C ILE A 61 -2.42 17.32 -6.22
N ASP A 62 -3.59 17.35 -5.61
CA ASP A 62 -3.78 16.84 -4.26
C ASP A 62 -3.64 15.31 -4.22
N ALA A 63 -4.18 14.59 -5.20
CA ALA A 63 -4.03 13.14 -5.30
C ALA A 63 -2.55 12.72 -5.49
N ARG A 64 -1.77 13.53 -6.22
CA ARG A 64 -0.33 13.32 -6.38
C ARG A 64 0.42 13.41 -5.04
N LYS A 65 0.04 14.34 -4.15
CA LYS A 65 0.62 14.44 -2.81
C LYS A 65 0.35 13.18 -2.00
N VAL A 66 -0.89 12.69 -2.02
CA VAL A 66 -1.26 11.45 -1.35
C VAL A 66 -0.47 10.25 -1.90
N LEU A 67 -0.27 10.17 -3.20
CA LEU A 67 0.55 9.12 -3.81
C LEU A 67 2.00 9.15 -3.30
N ILE A 68 2.60 10.34 -3.17
CA ILE A 68 3.94 10.52 -2.58
C ILE A 68 3.98 10.02 -1.13
N GLU A 69 2.97 10.34 -0.33
CA GLU A 69 2.85 9.86 1.05
C GLU A 69 2.74 8.33 1.13
N MET A 70 2.01 7.72 0.18
CA MET A 70 1.88 6.27 0.12
C MET A 70 3.19 5.59 -0.29
N ILE A 71 3.94 6.17 -1.23
CA ILE A 71 5.27 5.71 -1.62
C ILE A 71 6.21 5.76 -0.40
N ASP A 72 6.28 6.89 0.31
CA ASP A 72 7.10 7.05 1.52
C ASP A 72 6.77 5.98 2.57
N THR A 73 5.49 5.79 2.85
CA THR A 73 5.04 4.80 3.84
C THR A 73 5.49 3.38 3.50
N LEU A 74 5.38 2.97 2.24
CA LEU A 74 5.76 1.62 1.82
C LEU A 74 7.28 1.46 1.65
N VAL A 75 8.01 2.53 1.28
CA VAL A 75 9.49 2.52 1.27
C VAL A 75 10.02 2.30 2.69
N LEU A 76 9.49 3.02 3.68
CA LEU A 76 9.87 2.83 5.08
C LEU A 76 9.64 1.38 5.55
N GLN A 77 8.57 0.73 5.08
CA GLN A 77 8.34 -0.69 5.36
C GLN A 77 9.34 -1.62 4.65
N LEU A 78 9.77 -1.29 3.43
CA LEU A 78 10.82 -2.06 2.74
C LEU A 78 12.14 -1.99 3.51
N VAL A 79 12.53 -0.79 3.92
CA VAL A 79 13.77 -0.56 4.68
C VAL A 79 13.74 -1.27 6.03
N ASP A 80 12.65 -1.14 6.79
CA ASP A 80 12.48 -1.80 8.10
C ASP A 80 12.58 -3.33 8.00
N LYS A 81 12.10 -3.91 6.90
CA LYS A 81 12.13 -5.36 6.64
C LYS A 81 13.37 -5.82 5.86
N HIS A 82 14.31 -4.94 5.56
CA HIS A 82 15.48 -5.22 4.71
C HIS A 82 15.10 -5.87 3.37
N LEU A 83 14.08 -5.30 2.70
CA LEU A 83 13.58 -5.76 1.42
C LEU A 83 13.85 -4.72 0.33
N SER A 84 13.91 -5.19 -0.92
CA SER A 84 13.82 -4.38 -2.13
C SER A 84 12.66 -4.85 -3.00
N THR A 85 12.16 -3.97 -3.86
CA THR A 85 11.09 -4.29 -4.82
C THR A 85 11.60 -4.26 -6.25
N SER A 86 11.13 -5.19 -7.06
CA SER A 86 11.40 -5.21 -8.51
C SER A 86 10.19 -4.81 -9.36
N VAL A 87 9.00 -4.70 -8.76
CA VAL A 87 7.77 -4.30 -9.44
C VAL A 87 7.06 -3.24 -8.61
N ILE A 88 6.66 -2.17 -9.25
CA ILE A 88 5.92 -1.07 -8.63
C ILE A 88 4.64 -0.84 -9.40
N GLY A 89 3.58 -0.38 -8.73
CA GLY A 89 2.36 -0.05 -9.44
C GLY A 89 1.37 0.74 -8.59
N PHE A 90 0.40 1.35 -9.29
CA PHE A 90 -0.68 2.07 -8.66
C PHE A 90 -2.00 1.86 -9.40
N TYR A 91 -3.07 2.15 -8.71
CA TYR A 91 -4.44 2.21 -9.21
C TYR A 91 -5.06 3.51 -8.76
N ILE A 92 -5.69 4.21 -9.71
CA ILE A 92 -6.44 5.44 -9.46
C ILE A 92 -7.90 5.19 -9.87
N GLY A 93 -8.80 5.31 -8.91
CA GLY A 93 -10.24 5.27 -9.14
C GLY A 93 -10.82 6.68 -9.09
N TYR A 94 -11.55 7.04 -10.12
CA TYR A 94 -12.25 8.32 -10.21
C TYR A 94 -13.55 8.29 -9.40
N SER A 95 -14.01 9.47 -9.02
CA SER A 95 -15.25 9.61 -8.26
C SER A 95 -16.46 9.13 -9.07
N HIS A 96 -17.40 8.44 -8.42
CA HIS A 96 -18.63 7.93 -8.99
C HIS A 96 -18.43 7.07 -10.27
N ASP A 97 -17.25 6.51 -10.47
CA ASP A 97 -16.87 5.70 -11.63
C ASP A 97 -17.17 6.39 -13.00
N ILE A 98 -17.10 7.74 -13.02
CA ILE A 98 -17.39 8.57 -14.20
C ILE A 98 -16.35 8.43 -15.31
N TYR A 99 -15.21 7.83 -15.01
CA TYR A 99 -14.13 7.55 -15.96
C TYR A 99 -13.46 6.23 -15.62
N PRO A 100 -12.98 5.46 -16.61
CA PRO A 100 -12.28 4.21 -16.38
C PRO A 100 -11.08 4.38 -15.46
N ALA A 101 -10.96 3.50 -14.47
CA ALA A 101 -9.87 3.54 -13.54
C ALA A 101 -8.52 3.33 -14.22
N LEU A 102 -7.53 4.11 -13.82
CA LEU A 102 -6.14 3.96 -14.28
C LEU A 102 -5.45 2.90 -13.42
N LYS A 103 -4.88 1.89 -14.08
CA LYS A 103 -4.04 0.88 -13.44
C LYS A 103 -2.70 0.81 -14.16
N MET A 104 -1.62 0.99 -13.41
CA MET A 104 -0.25 0.92 -13.92
C MET A 104 0.56 -0.10 -13.12
N SER A 105 1.42 -0.84 -13.80
CA SER A 105 2.42 -1.70 -13.17
C SER A 105 3.69 -1.67 -14.03
N LYS A 106 4.83 -1.46 -13.39
CA LYS A 106 6.12 -1.34 -14.07
C LYS A 106 7.19 -2.16 -13.35
N LYS A 107 7.97 -2.89 -14.12
CA LYS A 107 9.15 -3.59 -13.61
C LYS A 107 10.32 -2.60 -13.58
N LEU A 108 11.02 -2.53 -12.45
CA LEU A 108 12.26 -1.76 -12.33
C LEU A 108 13.41 -2.50 -13.02
N SER A 109 14.34 -1.76 -13.60
CA SER A 109 15.57 -2.33 -14.18
C SER A 109 16.40 -3.06 -13.13
N ASN A 110 16.56 -2.45 -11.96
CA ASN A 110 17.20 -3.05 -10.80
C ASN A 110 16.26 -2.94 -9.60
N PRO A 111 16.16 -3.99 -8.75
CA PRO A 111 15.40 -3.94 -7.50
C PRO A 111 15.89 -2.76 -6.64
N SER A 112 14.98 -2.05 -5.99
CA SER A 112 15.33 -0.89 -5.16
C SER A 112 14.40 -0.76 -3.96
N ASN A 113 14.87 -0.06 -2.93
CA ASN A 113 14.09 0.46 -1.81
C ASN A 113 14.33 1.98 -1.60
N SER A 114 14.94 2.64 -2.59
CA SER A 114 15.17 4.10 -2.58
C SER A 114 13.89 4.86 -2.88
N PHE A 115 13.55 5.78 -1.99
CA PHE A 115 12.41 6.68 -2.19
C PHE A 115 12.57 7.53 -3.46
N SER A 116 13.74 8.12 -3.67
CA SER A 116 13.99 9.01 -4.80
C SER A 116 13.85 8.29 -6.13
N LYS A 117 14.37 7.07 -6.24
CA LYS A 117 14.28 6.26 -7.46
C LYS A 117 12.85 5.82 -7.75
N ILE A 118 12.18 5.27 -6.75
CA ILE A 118 10.81 4.75 -6.89
C ILE A 118 9.82 5.88 -7.15
N SER A 119 9.92 6.99 -6.39
CA SER A 119 9.01 8.13 -6.56
C SER A 119 9.14 8.76 -7.93
N ARG A 120 10.36 8.93 -8.46
CA ARG A 120 10.57 9.44 -9.82
C ARG A 120 9.80 8.61 -10.83
N VAL A 121 10.01 7.29 -10.85
CA VAL A 121 9.36 6.39 -11.83
C VAL A 121 7.84 6.43 -11.72
N ILE A 122 7.30 6.41 -10.50
CA ILE A 122 5.85 6.41 -10.25
C ILE A 122 5.23 7.75 -10.63
N LEU A 123 5.88 8.85 -10.27
CA LEU A 123 5.32 10.18 -10.52
C LEU A 123 5.38 10.54 -12.00
N ASP A 124 6.42 10.14 -12.71
CA ASP A 124 6.50 10.31 -14.17
C ASP A 124 5.34 9.56 -14.87
N GLU A 125 5.07 8.31 -14.46
CA GLU A 125 3.95 7.53 -15.02
C GLU A 125 2.58 8.11 -14.60
N TYR A 126 2.43 8.58 -13.37
CA TYR A 126 1.22 9.26 -12.91
C TYR A 126 0.97 10.53 -13.71
N ASP A 127 1.98 11.40 -13.82
CA ASP A 127 1.89 12.68 -14.51
C ASP A 127 1.59 12.53 -16.00
N PHE A 128 2.07 11.42 -16.61
CA PHE A 128 1.83 11.09 -18.02
C PHE A 128 0.44 10.49 -18.28
N SER A 129 -0.02 9.60 -17.40
CA SER A 129 -1.19 8.73 -17.67
C SER A 129 -2.50 9.23 -17.07
N ILE A 130 -2.44 10.13 -16.08
CA ILE A 130 -3.64 10.56 -15.33
C ILE A 130 -4.56 11.45 -16.17
N GLU A 131 -5.87 11.18 -16.15
CA GLU A 131 -6.87 12.09 -16.70
C GLU A 131 -7.21 13.18 -15.67
N ARG A 132 -6.71 14.39 -15.92
CA ARG A 132 -6.76 15.52 -14.98
C ARG A 132 -8.13 16.16 -14.83
N LYS A 133 -9.04 15.86 -15.77
CA LYS A 133 -10.39 16.46 -15.82
C LYS A 133 -11.31 15.92 -14.73
N TYR A 134 -11.12 14.66 -14.34
CA TYR A 134 -12.02 13.98 -13.44
C TYR A 134 -11.50 13.91 -12.02
N PRO A 135 -12.37 14.08 -11.01
CA PRO A 135 -11.99 14.00 -9.62
C PRO A 135 -11.63 12.56 -9.24
N ILE A 136 -10.62 12.43 -8.38
CA ILE A 136 -10.07 11.16 -7.91
C ILE A 136 -10.65 10.84 -6.52
N LYS A 137 -11.06 9.59 -6.31
CA LYS A 137 -11.64 9.12 -5.05
C LYS A 137 -10.87 7.98 -4.40
N ARG A 138 -10.14 7.18 -5.18
CA ARG A 138 -9.42 6.01 -4.67
C ARG A 138 -8.00 5.98 -5.19
N ILE A 139 -7.06 5.66 -4.32
CA ILE A 139 -5.66 5.42 -4.68
C ILE A 139 -5.24 4.11 -4.02
N ASN A 140 -4.70 3.18 -4.80
CA ASN A 140 -3.98 2.03 -4.28
C ASN A 140 -2.56 2.06 -4.86
N PHE A 141 -1.62 1.67 -4.04
CA PHE A 141 -0.22 1.59 -4.42
C PHE A 141 0.40 0.30 -3.91
N TRP A 142 1.27 -0.35 -4.69
CA TRP A 142 1.88 -1.60 -4.29
C TRP A 142 3.31 -1.77 -4.78
N TYR A 143 4.07 -2.56 -4.02
CA TYR A 143 5.34 -3.13 -4.38
C TYR A 143 5.20 -4.63 -4.57
N GLY A 144 5.76 -5.19 -5.66
CA GLY A 144 5.78 -6.60 -5.97
C GLY A 144 7.20 -7.11 -6.25
N GLY A 145 7.32 -8.43 -6.36
CA GLY A 145 8.62 -9.05 -6.56
C GLY A 145 9.60 -8.70 -5.45
N LEU A 146 9.14 -8.77 -4.20
CA LEU A 146 9.95 -8.45 -3.03
C LEU A 146 11.03 -9.50 -2.83
N ALA A 147 12.26 -9.05 -2.60
CA ALA A 147 13.41 -9.88 -2.30
C ALA A 147 14.21 -9.28 -1.13
N SER A 148 14.91 -10.16 -0.41
CA SER A 148 15.82 -9.70 0.63
C SER A 148 16.98 -8.92 0.02
N LYS A 149 17.29 -7.76 0.58
CA LYS A 149 18.40 -6.89 0.17
C LYS A 149 19.77 -7.46 0.61
N LYS A 150 19.96 -8.78 0.57
CA LYS A 150 21.22 -9.42 1.01
C LYS A 150 22.38 -9.26 0.05
N ILE A 151 22.13 -8.90 -1.20
CA ILE A 151 23.17 -8.75 -2.25
C ILE A 151 22.84 -7.47 -3.01
N GLU A 152 23.63 -6.43 -2.80
CA GLU A 152 23.62 -5.27 -3.68
C GLU A 152 24.42 -5.61 -4.92
N GLN A 153 23.73 -5.73 -6.04
CA GLN A 153 24.39 -5.77 -7.33
C GLN A 153 24.66 -4.33 -7.73
N PHE A 154 25.86 -3.86 -7.45
CA PHE A 154 26.29 -2.55 -7.92
C PHE A 154 26.41 -2.56 -9.43
N ASP A 155 25.71 -1.67 -10.08
CA ASP A 155 25.95 -1.36 -11.47
C ASP A 155 27.13 -0.38 -11.53
N LEU A 156 28.20 -0.77 -12.21
CA LEU A 156 29.43 0.03 -12.37
C LEU A 156 29.19 1.40 -13.06
N PHE A 157 28.03 1.54 -13.72
CA PHE A 157 27.65 2.75 -14.47
C PHE A 157 26.54 3.57 -13.80
N SER A 158 26.00 3.12 -12.67
CA SER A 158 24.99 3.86 -11.92
C SER A 158 25.61 4.58 -10.73
N ASP A 159 25.19 5.83 -10.51
CA ASP A 159 25.55 6.58 -9.33
C ASP A 159 24.69 6.09 -8.15
N ASN A 160 25.26 5.22 -7.33
CA ASN A 160 24.61 4.62 -6.17
C ASN A 160 24.58 5.57 -4.94
N THR A 161 25.22 6.72 -5.01
CA THR A 161 25.31 7.66 -3.88
C THR A 161 23.94 8.14 -3.39
N LEU A 162 22.98 8.32 -4.30
CA LEU A 162 21.61 8.70 -3.97
C LEU A 162 20.87 7.57 -3.24
N GLU A 163 21.02 6.32 -3.68
CA GLU A 163 20.35 5.17 -3.03
C GLU A 163 20.89 4.93 -1.61
N GLU A 164 22.20 5.06 -1.41
CA GLU A 164 22.82 4.95 -0.09
C GLU A 164 22.41 6.11 0.85
N SER A 165 22.29 7.32 0.30
CA SER A 165 21.83 8.48 1.05
C SER A 165 20.36 8.32 1.46
N ASP A 166 19.49 7.89 0.54
CA ASP A 166 18.09 7.61 0.82
C ASP A 166 17.95 6.57 1.94
N GLU A 167 18.67 5.45 1.86
CA GLU A 167 18.58 4.39 2.86
C GLU A 167 19.00 4.86 4.26
N LYS A 168 20.03 5.70 4.36
CA LYS A 168 20.43 6.30 5.64
C LYS A 168 19.32 7.18 6.21
N ILE A 169 18.71 8.02 5.38
CA ILE A 169 17.61 8.90 5.78
C ILE A 169 16.42 8.06 6.26
N GLU A 170 16.04 7.03 5.51
CA GLU A 170 14.88 6.21 5.82
C GLU A 170 15.06 5.33 7.06
N ASN A 171 16.27 4.84 7.31
CA ASN A 171 16.61 4.18 8.56
C ASN A 171 16.45 5.14 9.76
N VAL A 172 16.95 6.36 9.66
CA VAL A 172 16.81 7.38 10.71
C VAL A 172 15.33 7.75 10.91
N MET A 173 14.57 7.91 9.84
CA MET A 173 13.13 8.16 9.91
C MET A 173 12.38 7.04 10.62
N ASN A 174 12.69 5.77 10.30
CA ASN A 174 12.13 4.61 11.01
C ASN A 174 12.47 4.60 12.49
N MET A 175 13.72 4.86 12.85
CA MET A 175 14.14 4.96 14.26
C MET A 175 13.37 6.03 15.03
N ILE A 176 13.19 7.21 14.43
CA ILE A 176 12.42 8.32 15.04
C ILE A 176 10.93 7.94 15.17
N LYS A 177 10.33 7.41 14.12
CA LYS A 177 8.92 7.01 14.13
C LYS A 177 8.64 5.89 15.13
N ASN A 178 9.53 4.91 15.25
CA ASN A 178 9.39 3.82 16.20
C ASN A 178 9.52 4.30 17.66
N LYS A 179 10.38 5.30 17.92
CA LYS A 179 10.59 5.83 19.27
C LYS A 179 9.56 6.87 19.70
N PHE A 180 9.14 7.74 18.79
CA PHE A 180 8.35 8.94 19.11
C PHE A 180 6.98 8.96 18.43
N GLY A 181 6.63 7.92 17.66
CA GLY A 181 5.34 7.80 16.97
C GLY A 181 5.39 8.22 15.51
N LYS A 182 4.37 7.76 14.76
CA LYS A 182 4.30 7.86 13.29
C LYS A 182 4.36 9.30 12.75
N ASN A 183 3.91 10.27 13.54
CA ASN A 183 3.87 11.69 13.16
C ASN A 183 5.09 12.49 13.65
N ALA A 184 6.05 11.87 14.33
CA ALA A 184 7.21 12.57 14.87
C ALA A 184 8.14 13.15 13.80
N ILE A 185 8.22 12.50 12.64
CA ILE A 185 8.94 12.99 11.46
C ILE A 185 8.15 12.63 10.20
N LEU A 186 7.94 13.60 9.32
CA LEU A 186 7.25 13.44 8.04
C LEU A 186 7.97 14.25 6.96
N ARG A 187 7.79 13.86 5.70
CA ARG A 187 8.24 14.72 4.58
C ARG A 187 7.41 15.99 4.54
N ALA A 188 8.01 17.09 4.09
CA ALA A 188 7.37 18.42 4.06
C ALA A 188 6.02 18.41 3.33
N ILE A 189 5.88 17.60 2.27
CA ILE A 189 4.64 17.45 1.50
C ILE A 189 3.44 17.04 2.37
N SER A 190 3.67 16.31 3.47
CA SER A 190 2.60 15.87 4.40
C SER A 190 2.04 17.01 5.26
N TYR A 191 2.58 18.22 5.14
CA TYR A 191 2.06 19.43 5.80
C TYR A 191 1.32 20.34 4.84
N GLU A 192 1.30 20.01 3.54
CA GLU A 192 0.56 20.79 2.55
C GLU A 192 -0.94 20.48 2.60
N GLU A 193 -1.73 21.41 2.07
CA GLU A 193 -3.16 21.20 1.87
C GLU A 193 -3.38 20.00 0.91
N GLY A 194 -4.36 19.16 1.25
CA GLY A 194 -4.66 17.93 0.50
C GLY A 194 -3.87 16.69 0.97
N ALA A 195 -2.79 16.85 1.76
CA ALA A 195 -2.07 15.73 2.35
C ALA A 195 -2.95 14.99 3.40
N THR A 196 -2.77 13.68 3.53
CA THR A 196 -3.61 12.83 4.40
C THR A 196 -2.84 12.08 5.46
N GLN A 197 -1.52 11.99 5.36
CA GLN A 197 -0.69 11.12 6.19
C GLN A 197 -0.82 11.39 7.69
N ARG A 198 -0.88 12.65 8.08
CA ARG A 198 -0.98 13.04 9.50
C ARG A 198 -2.27 12.54 10.15
N GLU A 199 -3.38 12.68 9.44
CA GLU A 199 -4.68 12.19 9.92
C GLU A 199 -4.76 10.67 9.88
N ARG A 200 -4.29 10.06 8.80
CA ARG A 200 -4.27 8.60 8.67
C ARG A 200 -3.42 7.90 9.75
N ASN A 201 -2.33 8.51 10.17
CA ASN A 201 -1.49 7.96 11.23
C ASN A 201 -2.20 7.90 12.59
N LYS A 202 -3.30 8.65 12.79
CA LYS A 202 -4.16 8.60 13.98
C LYS A 202 -5.21 7.50 13.92
N LEU A 203 -5.46 6.93 12.73
CA LEU A 203 -6.48 5.90 12.54
C LEU A 203 -5.94 4.52 12.94
N ILE A 204 -6.82 3.68 13.50
CA ILE A 204 -6.58 2.25 13.73
C ILE A 204 -7.49 1.48 12.77
N GLY A 205 -6.89 0.69 11.85
CA GLY A 205 -7.65 -0.07 10.86
C GLY A 205 -8.55 0.78 9.94
N GLY A 206 -8.20 2.06 9.73
CA GLY A 206 -8.99 3.00 8.92
C GLY A 206 -10.09 3.75 9.67
N HIS A 207 -10.25 3.52 10.98
CA HIS A 207 -11.24 4.16 11.85
C HIS A 207 -10.56 5.01 12.92
N ASN A 208 -11.24 6.08 13.37
CA ASN A 208 -10.75 6.85 14.51
C ASN A 208 -10.68 5.94 15.74
N ALA A 209 -9.54 5.99 16.43
CA ALA A 209 -9.43 5.44 17.78
C ALA A 209 -9.99 6.51 18.71
N GLU A 210 -11.21 6.33 19.21
CA GLU A 210 -11.73 7.00 20.38
C GLU A 210 -11.26 6.26 21.63
#